data_d7deda7cb3b1c89eccd58d425c18f94d
#
_entry.id   d7deda7cb3b1c89eccd58d425c18f94d
#
_cell.length_a   1.000
_cell.length_b   1.000
_cell.length_c   1.000
_cell.angle_alpha   90.00
_cell.angle_beta   90.00
_cell.angle_gamma   90.00
#
_symmetry.space_group_name_H-M   'P 1'
#
loop_
_entity.id
_entity.type
_entity.pdbx_description
1 polymer ?
#
loop_
_entity_poly.entity_id
_entity_poly.type
_entity_poly.pdbx_seq_one_letter_code
_entity_poly.pdbx_strand_id
1 'polypeptide(L)' 'MLEPARKTNGTVLAFDFGEKRIGVAVGEWQLLQAHPLTTIQGTGDGERFSAIASLIREWQPT' A
#
# COMPACT_ATOMS: atom_id res chain seq x y z
N MET A 1 12.21 12.31 -12.26
CA MET A 1 10.80 12.09 -12.36
C MET A 1 10.49 10.64 -12.52
N LEU A 2 9.50 10.22 -11.84
CA LEU A 2 9.07 8.85 -11.88
C LEU A 2 8.63 8.45 -13.26
N GLU A 3 8.94 7.24 -13.62
CA GLU A 3 8.51 6.70 -14.91
C GLU A 3 7.55 5.56 -14.71
N PRO A 4 6.36 5.85 -14.25
CA PRO A 4 5.43 4.76 -14.01
C PRO A 4 4.95 4.11 -15.29
N ALA A 5 5.16 4.79 -16.39
CA ALA A 5 4.58 4.33 -17.64
C ALA A 5 5.13 3.01 -18.11
N ARG A 6 6.26 2.60 -17.58
CA ARG A 6 6.78 1.30 -17.94
C ARG A 6 5.84 0.19 -17.59
N LYS A 7 5.02 0.42 -16.59
CA LYS A 7 4.09 -0.57 -16.12
C LYS A 7 2.71 -0.22 -16.57
N THR A 8 2.13 -1.10 -17.31
CA THR A 8 0.79 -0.85 -17.80
C THR A 8 -0.23 -0.94 -16.69
N ASN A 9 0.10 -1.70 -15.64
CA ASN A 9 -0.83 -1.91 -14.54
C ASN A 9 -0.25 -1.38 -13.26
N GLY A 10 0.28 -0.18 -13.30
CA GLY A 10 0.96 0.33 -12.15
C GLY A 10 0.08 0.44 -10.92
N THR A 11 0.14 -0.55 -10.06
CA THR A 11 -0.56 -0.56 -8.81
C THR A 11 0.36 -0.03 -7.73
N VAL A 12 -0.14 0.88 -6.92
CA VAL A 12 0.62 1.53 -5.88
C VAL A 12 -0.06 1.28 -4.55
N LEU A 13 0.71 0.91 -3.56
CA LEU A 13 0.23 0.87 -2.19
C LEU A 13 0.86 2.03 -1.44
N ALA A 14 0.06 2.74 -0.69
CA ALA A 14 0.52 3.83 0.13
C ALA A 14 0.22 3.53 1.58
N PHE A 15 1.16 3.83 2.45
CA PHE A 15 1.03 3.56 3.87
C PHE A 15 1.17 4.86 4.64
N ASP A 16 0.18 5.13 5.48
CA ASP A 16 0.21 6.31 6.34
C ASP A 16 0.45 5.82 7.77
N PHE A 17 1.68 5.98 8.24
CA PHE A 17 2.08 5.40 9.52
C PHE A 17 1.68 6.29 10.67
N GLY A 18 0.81 5.78 11.52
CA GLY A 18 0.45 6.43 12.76
C GLY A 18 0.99 5.66 13.94
N GLU A 19 0.70 6.14 15.12
CA GLU A 19 1.22 5.51 16.32
C GLU A 19 0.62 4.14 16.57
N LYS A 20 -0.68 4.02 16.35
CA LYS A 20 -1.39 2.81 16.71
C LYS A 20 -1.96 2.09 15.51
N ARG A 21 -1.92 2.72 14.35
CA ARG A 21 -2.50 2.09 13.18
C ARG A 21 -1.81 2.64 11.95
N ILE A 22 -1.87 1.86 10.91
CA ILE A 22 -1.31 2.24 9.62
C ILE A 22 -2.44 2.25 8.62
N GLY A 23 -2.70 3.40 8.04
CA GLY A 23 -3.68 3.49 6.97
C GLY A 23 -3.08 3.01 5.66
N VAL A 24 -3.85 2.25 4.90
CA VAL A 24 -3.37 1.69 3.65
C VAL A 24 -4.32 2.11 2.54
N ALA A 25 -3.76 2.61 1.47
CA ALA A 25 -4.53 2.96 0.29
C ALA A 25 -3.92 2.28 -0.92
N VAL A 26 -4.77 1.97 -1.89
CA VAL A 26 -4.34 1.38 -3.14
C VAL A 26 -4.68 2.36 -4.25
N GLY A 27 -3.79 2.50 -5.22
CA GLY A 27 -4.00 3.39 -6.32
C GLY A 27 -3.51 2.81 -7.62
N GLU A 28 -3.88 3.48 -8.69
CA GLU A 28 -3.46 3.12 -10.03
C GLU A 28 -2.79 4.29 -10.68
N TRP A 29 -1.61 4.07 -11.21
CA TRP A 29 -0.87 5.13 -11.87
C TRP A 29 -1.66 5.72 -13.03
N GLN A 30 -2.25 4.86 -13.84
CA GLN A 30 -2.91 5.31 -15.04
C GLN A 30 -4.16 6.12 -14.74
N LEU A 31 -4.88 5.73 -13.71
CA LEU A 31 -6.11 6.40 -13.37
C LEU A 31 -5.91 7.57 -12.44
N LEU A 32 -4.72 7.67 -11.84
CA LEU A 32 -4.41 8.70 -10.88
C LEU A 32 -5.44 8.73 -9.75
N GLN A 33 -5.88 7.55 -9.36
CA GLN A 33 -6.88 7.41 -8.32
C GLN A 33 -6.31 6.60 -7.18
N ALA A 34 -6.73 6.93 -5.99
CA ALA A 34 -6.34 6.18 -4.81
C ALA A 34 -7.57 5.99 -3.94
N HIS A 35 -7.68 4.82 -3.37
CA HIS A 35 -8.81 4.47 -2.53
C HIS A 35 -8.32 3.89 -1.22
N PRO A 36 -8.96 4.22 -0.11
CA PRO A 36 -8.62 3.57 1.15
C PRO A 36 -8.86 2.08 1.00
N LEU A 37 -7.91 1.29 1.44
CA LEU A 37 -8.02 -0.14 1.35
C LEU A 37 -8.34 -0.76 2.70
N THR A 38 -7.52 -0.45 3.69
CA THR A 38 -7.71 -1.04 5.00
C THR A 38 -6.89 -0.25 6.01
N THR A 39 -7.03 -0.62 7.25
CA THR A 39 -6.22 -0.07 8.33
C THR A 39 -5.58 -1.22 9.07
N ILE A 40 -4.29 -1.16 9.23
CA ILE A 40 -3.56 -2.14 9.99
C ILE A 40 -3.50 -1.68 11.43
N GLN A 41 -3.99 -2.49 12.33
CA GLN A 41 -3.96 -2.19 13.75
C GLN A 41 -3.09 -3.21 14.46
N GLY A 42 -2.53 -2.79 15.55
CA GLY A 42 -1.67 -3.68 16.29
C GLY A 42 -0.62 -2.89 16.99
N THR A 43 -0.10 -3.46 18.07
CA THR A 43 0.88 -2.78 18.87
C THR A 43 2.28 -3.30 18.64
N GLY A 44 2.40 -4.45 17.99
CA GLY A 44 3.70 -5.07 17.77
C GLY A 44 4.22 -4.79 16.38
N ASP A 45 5.50 -4.50 16.29
CA ASP A 45 6.12 -4.25 15.00
C ASP A 45 6.05 -5.48 14.11
N GLY A 46 6.19 -6.65 14.69
CA GLY A 46 6.12 -7.88 13.90
C GLY A 46 4.79 -8.05 13.23
N GLU A 47 3.71 -7.74 13.95
CA GLU A 47 2.37 -7.83 13.37
C GLU A 47 2.19 -6.85 12.23
N ARG A 48 2.70 -5.64 12.42
CA ARG A 48 2.56 -4.61 11.40
C ARG A 48 3.33 -4.98 10.15
N PHE A 49 4.55 -5.46 10.31
CA PHE A 49 5.35 -5.82 9.15
C PHE A 49 4.79 -7.03 8.44
N SER A 50 4.24 -7.99 9.19
CA SER A 50 3.59 -9.13 8.56
C SER A 50 2.39 -8.70 7.72
N ALA A 51 1.60 -7.79 8.25
CA ALA A 51 0.44 -7.30 7.52
C ALA A 51 0.85 -6.56 6.26
N ILE A 52 1.88 -5.73 6.36
CA ILE A 52 2.39 -5.02 5.19
C ILE A 52 2.89 -5.99 4.14
N ALA A 53 3.64 -6.99 4.57
CA ALA A 53 4.17 -7.98 3.63
C ALA A 53 3.06 -8.75 2.94
N SER A 54 2.01 -9.07 3.68
CA SER A 54 0.86 -9.76 3.09
C SER A 54 0.18 -8.91 2.03
N LEU A 55 0.04 -7.63 2.30
CA LEU A 55 -0.60 -6.74 1.34
C LEU A 55 0.26 -6.58 0.10
N ILE A 56 1.57 -6.48 0.27
CA ILE A 56 2.45 -6.38 -0.87
C ILE A 56 2.35 -7.62 -1.74
N ARG A 57 2.29 -8.78 -1.11
CA ARG A 57 2.14 -10.02 -1.87
C ARG A 57 0.81 -10.08 -2.58
N GLU A 58 -0.23 -9.64 -1.91
CA GLU A 58 -1.58 -9.73 -2.44
C GLU A 58 -1.77 -8.79 -3.63
N TRP A 59 -1.31 -7.56 -3.49
CA TRP A 59 -1.56 -6.53 -4.50
C TRP A 59 -0.45 -6.41 -5.53
N GLN A 60 0.74 -6.89 -5.19
CA GLN A 60 1.88 -6.88 -6.11
C GLN A 60 2.10 -5.51 -6.73
N PRO A 61 2.32 -4.49 -5.91
CA PRO A 61 2.55 -3.16 -6.45
C PRO A 61 3.79 -3.13 -7.33
N THR A 62 3.78 -2.25 -8.27
CA THR A 62 4.86 -2.17 -9.25
C THR A 62 5.68 -0.91 -9.11
#